data_770772bce3e1074d7b81aa1c9f51b939
#
_entry.id   770772bce3e1074d7b81aa1c9f51b939
#
_cell.length_a   1.000
_cell.length_b   1.000
_cell.length_c   1.000
_cell.angle_alpha   90.00
_cell.angle_beta   90.00
_cell.angle_gamma   90.00
#
_symmetry.space_group_name_H-M   'P 1'
#
loop_
_entity.id
_entity.type
_entity.pdbx_description
1 polymer ?
#
loop_
_entity_poly.entity_id
_entity_poly.type
_entity_poly.pdbx_seq_one_letter_code
_entity_poly.pdbx_strand_id
1 'polypeptide(L)'
;MIDAKLERILLRVQKPARYTGGEYNEIIKDKAAVDVRFAMCFPDTYEIGMSNLGLRILYGSMNQAEGVWCERAFAPWGDMEEEMRKEHIPLYALESGDSLKNFDFVGFSLGYEMAYTNVLNMLDLAHIPLHSDQ
;
A
#
# COMPACT_ATOMS: atom_id res chain seq x y z
N MET A 1 -10.28 -4.08 8.73
CA MET A 1 -11.54 -3.31 8.97
C MET A 1 -11.31 -1.88 8.48
N ILE A 2 -12.11 -1.46 7.53
CA ILE A 2 -12.00 -0.10 7.00
C ILE A 2 -12.46 0.88 8.07
N ASP A 3 -11.62 1.86 8.40
CA ASP A 3 -11.97 2.92 9.36
C ASP A 3 -13.16 3.74 8.82
N ALA A 4 -14.03 4.19 9.72
CA ALA A 4 -15.21 5.00 9.38
C ALA A 4 -14.85 6.32 8.63
N LYS A 5 -13.64 6.84 8.82
CA LYS A 5 -13.10 7.95 8.01
C LYS A 5 -12.84 7.53 6.59
N LEU A 6 -12.20 6.37 6.41
CA LEU A 6 -11.89 5.83 5.10
C LEU A 6 -13.17 5.54 4.31
N GLU A 7 -14.18 4.94 4.94
CA GLU A 7 -15.49 4.72 4.30
C GLU A 7 -16.09 6.00 3.72
N ARG A 8 -16.03 7.09 4.49
CA ARG A 8 -16.57 8.37 4.04
C ARG A 8 -15.86 8.96 2.84
N ILE A 9 -14.54 8.85 2.77
CA ILE A 9 -13.79 9.35 1.61
C ILE A 9 -13.95 8.46 0.38
N LEU A 10 -14.11 7.16 0.57
CA LEU A 10 -14.36 6.23 -0.54
C LEU A 10 -15.65 6.55 -1.32
N LEU A 11 -16.63 7.18 -0.68
CA LEU A 11 -17.86 7.64 -1.33
C LEU A 11 -17.66 8.90 -2.21
N ARG A 12 -16.52 9.59 -2.08
CA ARG A 12 -16.23 10.84 -2.78
C ARG A 12 -15.22 10.67 -3.91
N VAL A 13 -14.53 9.53 -3.98
CA VAL A 13 -13.47 9.27 -4.95
C VAL A 13 -13.96 8.44 -6.12
N GLN A 14 -13.27 8.58 -7.25
CA GLN A 14 -13.50 7.72 -8.42
C GLN A 14 -12.89 6.34 -8.17
N LYS A 15 -13.60 5.30 -8.60
CA LYS A 15 -13.15 3.90 -8.53
C LYS A 15 -12.69 3.50 -7.12
N PRO A 16 -13.55 3.55 -6.11
CA PRO A 16 -13.18 3.24 -4.73
C PRO A 16 -12.62 1.82 -4.54
N ALA A 17 -12.94 0.90 -5.43
CA ALA A 17 -12.40 -0.47 -5.42
C ALA A 17 -10.86 -0.54 -5.52
N ARG A 18 -10.19 0.51 -5.99
CA ARG A 18 -8.72 0.62 -5.99
C ARG A 18 -8.12 0.58 -4.58
N TYR A 19 -8.91 0.90 -3.57
CA TYR A 19 -8.46 1.22 -2.22
C TYR A 19 -9.01 0.28 -1.14
N THR A 20 -9.76 -0.73 -1.53
CA THR A 20 -10.49 -1.61 -0.58
C THR A 20 -9.88 -2.99 -0.39
N GLY A 21 -9.01 -3.46 -1.30
CA GLY A 21 -8.59 -4.86 -1.31
C GLY A 21 -9.76 -5.82 -1.55
N GLY A 22 -9.67 -7.03 -1.01
CA GLY A 22 -10.75 -8.01 -1.08
C GLY A 22 -10.79 -8.82 -2.38
N GLU A 23 -9.70 -8.87 -3.13
CA GLU A 23 -9.61 -9.70 -4.33
C GLU A 23 -9.58 -11.19 -3.97
N TYR A 24 -10.07 -12.02 -4.88
CA TYR A 24 -10.17 -13.47 -4.68
C TYR A 24 -8.84 -14.13 -4.26
N ASN A 25 -7.71 -13.64 -4.75
CA ASN A 25 -6.37 -14.16 -4.45
C ASN A 25 -5.62 -13.35 -3.39
N GLU A 26 -6.30 -12.47 -2.67
CA GLU A 26 -5.73 -11.73 -1.57
C GLU A 26 -5.30 -12.68 -0.44
N ILE A 27 -4.11 -12.45 0.12
CA ILE A 27 -3.58 -13.28 1.19
C ILE A 27 -3.66 -12.52 2.50
N ILE A 28 -4.50 -12.99 3.39
CA ILE A 28 -4.66 -12.44 4.74
C ILE A 28 -4.02 -13.41 5.74
N LYS A 29 -3.15 -12.87 6.59
CA LYS A 29 -2.53 -13.60 7.69
C LYS A 29 -2.87 -12.95 9.04
N ASP A 30 -2.73 -13.73 10.10
CA ASP A 30 -2.84 -13.18 11.45
C ASP A 30 -1.55 -12.44 11.81
N LYS A 31 -1.66 -11.17 12.18
CA LYS A 31 -0.54 -10.32 12.62
C LYS A 31 0.25 -10.96 13.78
N ALA A 32 -0.41 -11.67 14.67
CA ALA A 32 0.21 -12.33 15.81
C ALA A 32 0.98 -13.60 15.43
N ALA A 33 0.74 -14.15 14.23
CA ALA A 33 1.34 -15.38 13.75
C ALA A 33 2.51 -15.16 12.79
N VAL A 34 2.86 -13.91 12.47
CA VAL A 34 3.96 -13.59 11.56
C VAL A 34 5.07 -12.83 12.30
N ASP A 35 6.31 -13.09 11.88
CA ASP A 35 7.49 -12.46 12.46
C ASP A 35 7.86 -11.17 11.74
N VAL A 36 7.55 -11.09 10.43
CA VAL A 36 7.92 -9.98 9.55
C VAL A 36 6.73 -9.55 8.70
N ARG A 37 6.47 -8.26 8.70
CA ARG A 37 5.49 -7.63 7.82
C ARG A 37 6.20 -6.78 6.77
N PHE A 38 5.94 -7.09 5.51
CA PHE A 38 6.54 -6.42 4.36
C PHE A 38 5.46 -5.70 3.56
N ALA A 39 5.61 -4.39 3.38
CA ALA A 39 4.77 -3.62 2.46
C ALA A 39 5.44 -3.57 1.09
N MET A 40 4.86 -4.27 0.11
CA MET A 40 5.28 -4.22 -1.29
C MET A 40 4.55 -3.06 -1.98
N CYS A 41 5.29 -1.99 -2.25
CA CYS A 41 4.76 -0.78 -2.83
C CYS A 41 5.06 -0.69 -4.33
N PHE A 42 4.05 -0.36 -5.11
CA PHE A 42 4.19 -0.05 -6.52
C PHE A 42 3.89 1.44 -6.73
N PRO A 43 4.83 2.25 -7.25
CA PRO A 43 4.67 3.70 -7.32
C PRO A 43 3.84 4.16 -8.53
N ASP A 44 2.70 3.54 -8.71
CA ASP A 44 1.67 3.88 -9.69
C ASP A 44 0.30 3.42 -9.17
N THR A 45 -0.75 3.67 -9.96
CA THR A 45 -2.12 3.30 -9.59
C THR A 45 -2.31 1.79 -9.48
N TYR A 46 -3.37 1.39 -8.79
CA TYR A 46 -3.75 0.01 -8.56
C TYR A 46 -3.78 -0.83 -9.86
N GLU A 47 -4.41 -0.32 -10.93
CA GLU A 47 -4.56 -1.07 -12.17
C GLU A 47 -3.19 -1.34 -12.85
N ILE A 48 -2.30 -0.37 -12.81
CA ILE A 48 -0.95 -0.52 -13.38
C ILE A 48 -0.14 -1.49 -12.55
N GLY A 49 -0.16 -1.32 -11.22
CA GLY A 49 0.57 -2.21 -10.31
C GLY A 49 0.09 -3.66 -10.37
N MET A 50 -1.22 -3.87 -10.39
CA MET A 50 -1.81 -5.22 -10.50
C MET A 50 -1.58 -5.88 -11.86
N SER A 51 -1.28 -5.10 -12.88
CA SER A 51 -0.88 -5.61 -14.20
C SER A 51 0.60 -5.99 -14.25
N ASN A 52 1.40 -5.64 -13.24
CA ASN A 52 2.82 -5.96 -13.18
C ASN A 52 3.04 -7.39 -12.68
N LEU A 53 3.57 -8.24 -13.56
CA LEU A 53 3.83 -9.65 -13.24
C LEU A 53 4.88 -9.81 -12.12
N GLY A 54 5.92 -8.98 -12.12
CA GLY A 54 6.98 -9.03 -11.11
C GLY A 54 6.43 -8.79 -9.70
N LEU A 55 5.57 -7.80 -9.52
CA LEU A 55 4.89 -7.54 -8.25
C LEU A 55 4.10 -8.77 -7.78
N ARG A 56 3.34 -9.39 -8.68
CA ARG A 56 2.51 -10.55 -8.35
C ARG A 56 3.32 -11.77 -7.98
N ILE A 57 4.45 -12.00 -8.67
CA ILE A 57 5.38 -13.10 -8.35
C ILE A 57 6.01 -12.88 -6.97
N LEU A 58 6.52 -11.68 -6.70
CA LEU A 58 7.13 -11.37 -5.40
C LEU A 58 6.13 -11.48 -4.26
N TYR A 59 4.92 -10.93 -4.44
CA TYR A 59 3.84 -11.06 -3.48
C TYR A 59 3.52 -12.52 -3.14
N GLY A 60 3.33 -13.36 -4.15
CA GLY A 60 3.07 -14.78 -3.97
C GLY A 60 4.23 -15.52 -3.30
N SER A 61 5.47 -15.29 -3.78
CA SER A 61 6.67 -15.96 -3.25
C SER A 61 6.93 -15.61 -1.79
N MET A 62 6.84 -14.34 -1.42
CA MET A 62 7.06 -13.90 -0.04
C MET A 62 6.00 -14.44 0.91
N ASN A 63 4.76 -14.52 0.46
CA ASN A 63 3.67 -15.04 1.27
C ASN A 63 3.67 -16.58 1.43
N GLN A 64 4.50 -17.32 0.67
CA GLN A 64 4.73 -18.74 0.91
C GLN A 64 5.50 -19.01 2.20
N ALA A 65 6.30 -18.07 2.68
CA ALA A 65 6.98 -18.18 3.95
C ALA A 65 5.98 -17.96 5.10
N GLU A 66 5.91 -18.91 6.03
CA GLU A 66 4.93 -18.87 7.12
C GLU A 66 5.08 -17.62 8.00
N GLY A 67 6.30 -17.27 8.38
CA GLY A 67 6.61 -16.12 9.23
C GLY A 67 6.56 -14.76 8.55
N VAL A 68 6.24 -14.68 7.24
CA VAL A 68 6.24 -13.43 6.48
C VAL A 68 4.83 -13.11 5.97
N TRP A 69 4.39 -11.88 6.16
CA TRP A 69 3.19 -11.37 5.52
C TRP A 69 3.55 -10.20 4.61
N CYS A 70 3.45 -10.41 3.31
CA CYS A 70 3.63 -9.38 2.29
C CYS A 70 2.27 -8.81 1.91
N GLU A 71 2.13 -7.50 2.08
CA GLU A 71 0.92 -6.74 1.77
C GLU A 71 1.22 -5.72 0.68
N ARG A 72 0.21 -5.31 -0.07
CA ARG A 72 0.38 -4.43 -1.24
C ARG A 72 -0.06 -2.99 -0.93
N ALA A 73 0.68 -2.04 -1.47
CA ALA A 73 0.29 -0.64 -1.48
C ALA A 73 0.57 0.00 -2.84
N PHE A 74 -0.34 0.88 -3.28
CA PHE A 74 -0.24 1.57 -4.56
C PHE A 74 -0.32 3.08 -4.37
N ALA A 75 0.19 3.84 -5.34
CA ALA A 75 0.02 5.27 -5.34
C ALA A 75 -1.47 5.61 -5.55
N PRO A 76 -2.07 6.44 -4.70
CA PRO A 76 -3.46 6.85 -4.88
C PRO A 76 -3.58 7.78 -6.09
N TRP A 77 -4.76 7.81 -6.71
CA TRP A 77 -5.09 8.83 -7.69
C TRP A 77 -5.29 10.19 -6.99
N GLY A 78 -5.22 11.28 -7.76
CA GLY A 78 -5.22 12.64 -7.20
C GLY A 78 -6.40 12.96 -6.29
N ASP A 79 -7.59 12.49 -6.62
CA ASP A 79 -8.80 12.71 -5.78
C ASP A 79 -8.70 12.00 -4.43
N MET A 80 -8.21 10.78 -4.42
CA MET A 80 -7.99 10.01 -3.18
C MET A 80 -6.85 10.62 -2.35
N GLU A 81 -5.77 11.04 -3.01
CA GLU A 81 -4.65 11.71 -2.33
C GLU A 81 -5.12 12.99 -1.62
N GLU A 82 -5.91 13.81 -2.29
CA GLU A 82 -6.46 15.03 -1.72
C GLU A 82 -7.31 14.74 -0.48
N GLU A 83 -8.21 13.77 -0.54
CA GLU A 83 -9.03 13.36 0.60
C GLU A 83 -8.19 12.77 1.74
N MET A 84 -7.17 11.97 1.43
CA MET A 84 -6.25 11.42 2.44
C MET A 84 -5.51 12.53 3.19
N ARG A 85 -4.99 13.53 2.47
CA ARG A 85 -4.31 14.69 3.08
C ARG A 85 -5.25 15.52 3.95
N LYS A 86 -6.46 15.76 3.47
CA LYS A 86 -7.48 16.54 4.17
C LYS A 86 -7.95 15.89 5.47
N GLU A 87 -8.18 14.59 5.44
CA GLU A 87 -8.68 13.82 6.59
C GLU A 87 -7.57 13.23 7.46
N HIS A 88 -6.28 13.50 7.11
CA HIS A 88 -5.10 12.95 7.79
C HIS A 88 -5.09 11.41 7.85
N ILE A 89 -5.47 10.77 6.74
CA ILE A 89 -5.40 9.32 6.59
C ILE A 89 -4.05 8.97 5.96
N PRO A 90 -3.17 8.24 6.65
CA PRO A 90 -1.89 7.84 6.09
C PRO A 90 -2.06 6.77 5.01
N LEU A 91 -1.12 6.71 4.06
CA LEU A 91 -1.08 5.63 3.07
C LEU A 91 -0.97 4.27 3.76
N TYR A 92 -1.75 3.32 3.32
CA TYR A 92 -1.95 2.03 3.95
C TYR A 92 -1.83 0.87 2.96
N ALA A 93 -1.59 -0.31 3.49
CA ALA A 93 -1.63 -1.55 2.72
C ALA A 93 -3.05 -2.07 2.56
N LEU A 94 -3.36 -2.67 1.41
CA LEU A 94 -4.72 -3.08 1.04
C LEU A 94 -5.25 -4.22 1.90
N GLU A 95 -4.40 -5.18 2.27
CA GLU A 95 -4.81 -6.38 3.00
C GLU A 95 -5.28 -6.07 4.42
N SER A 96 -4.46 -5.38 5.21
CA SER A 96 -4.77 -5.07 6.61
C SER A 96 -5.42 -3.71 6.82
N GLY A 97 -5.21 -2.77 5.91
CA GLY A 97 -5.55 -1.37 6.11
C GLY A 97 -4.59 -0.62 7.05
N ASP A 98 -3.49 -1.26 7.45
CA ASP A 98 -2.52 -0.63 8.33
C ASP A 98 -1.63 0.37 7.57
N SER A 99 -1.27 1.48 8.23
CA SER A 99 -0.32 2.45 7.69
C SER A 99 1.02 1.80 7.36
N LEU A 100 1.64 2.20 6.26
CA LEU A 100 2.97 1.71 5.85
C LEU A 100 4.03 1.93 6.93
N LYS A 101 3.87 2.93 7.77
CA LYS A 101 4.78 3.21 8.89
C LYS A 101 4.84 2.07 9.92
N ASN A 102 3.84 1.20 9.97
CA ASN A 102 3.74 0.10 10.93
C ASN A 102 4.34 -1.22 10.42
N PHE A 103 4.98 -1.19 9.25
CA PHE A 103 5.62 -2.37 8.66
C PHE A 103 7.10 -2.42 9.02
N ASP A 104 7.67 -3.63 9.07
CA ASP A 104 9.10 -3.84 9.30
C ASP A 104 9.92 -3.42 8.08
N PHE A 105 9.39 -3.67 6.88
CA PHE A 105 9.99 -3.29 5.61
C PHE A 105 8.97 -2.64 4.69
N VAL A 106 9.39 -1.57 4.02
CA VAL A 106 8.65 -0.93 2.94
C VAL A 106 9.52 -0.97 1.69
N GLY A 107 9.15 -1.82 0.74
CA GLY A 107 9.90 -2.01 -0.49
C GLY A 107 9.16 -1.44 -1.70
N PHE A 108 9.90 -0.75 -2.58
CA PHE A 108 9.35 -0.17 -3.81
C PHE A 108 9.87 -0.88 -5.05
N SER A 109 8.96 -1.20 -5.96
CA SER A 109 9.32 -1.65 -7.30
C SER A 109 9.59 -0.43 -8.19
N LEU A 110 10.85 -0.22 -8.59
CA LEU A 110 11.27 0.91 -9.41
C LEU A 110 11.54 0.44 -10.84
N GLY A 111 10.59 0.63 -11.74
CA GLY A 111 10.70 0.24 -13.14
C GLY A 111 11.33 1.30 -14.06
N TYR A 112 11.30 2.58 -13.67
CA TYR A 112 11.81 3.71 -14.46
C TYR A 112 11.93 4.98 -13.61
N GLU A 113 12.69 5.98 -14.09
CA GLU A 113 13.08 7.16 -13.32
C GLU A 113 11.90 8.09 -12.99
N MET A 114 10.90 8.14 -13.83
CA MET A 114 9.69 8.96 -13.60
C MET A 114 8.91 8.51 -12.35
N ALA A 115 9.17 7.32 -11.84
CA ALA A 115 8.53 6.80 -10.63
C ALA A 115 9.14 7.36 -9.33
N TYR A 116 10.31 8.00 -9.35
CA TYR A 116 10.96 8.50 -8.14
C TYR A 116 10.13 9.53 -7.39
N THR A 117 9.48 10.45 -8.08
CA THR A 117 8.60 11.44 -7.43
C THR A 117 7.38 10.77 -6.79
N ASN A 118 6.85 9.71 -7.39
CA ASN A 118 5.75 8.94 -6.81
C ASN A 118 6.17 8.21 -5.53
N VAL A 119 7.41 7.67 -5.49
CA VAL A 119 7.96 7.05 -4.27
C VAL A 119 8.03 8.07 -3.13
N LEU A 120 8.58 9.25 -3.39
CA LEU A 120 8.66 10.33 -2.40
C LEU A 120 7.26 10.74 -1.91
N ASN A 121 6.30 10.85 -2.82
CA ASN A 121 4.92 11.17 -2.48
C ASN A 121 4.25 10.09 -1.62
N MET A 122 4.49 8.81 -1.93
CA MET A 122 3.97 7.70 -1.13
C MET A 122 4.56 7.67 0.28
N LEU A 123 5.86 7.95 0.42
CA LEU A 123 6.50 8.07 1.74
C LEU A 123 5.92 9.24 2.55
N ASP A 124 5.74 10.38 1.92
CA ASP A 124 5.14 11.56 2.56
C ASP A 124 3.69 11.28 3.01
N LEU A 125 2.88 10.66 2.15
CA LEU A 125 1.52 10.24 2.49
C LEU A 125 1.48 9.20 3.63
N ALA A 126 2.50 8.35 3.73
CA ALA A 126 2.62 7.36 4.80
C ALA A 126 3.18 7.96 6.10
N HIS A 127 3.51 9.25 6.12
CA HIS A 127 4.18 9.92 7.23
C HIS A 127 5.53 9.27 7.58
N ILE A 128 6.24 8.77 6.58
CA ILE A 128 7.60 8.25 6.70
C ILE A 128 8.56 9.36 6.28
N PRO A 129 9.55 9.71 7.12
CA PRO A 129 10.53 10.74 6.78
C PRO A 129 11.26 10.43 5.47
N LEU A 130 11.51 11.48 4.67
CA LEU A 130 12.23 11.33 3.39
C LEU A 130 13.74 11.22 3.56
N HIS A 131 14.26 11.63 4.70
CA HIS A 131 15.68 11.55 5.06
C HIS A 131 15.87 10.58 6.23
N SER A 132 16.93 9.77 6.16
CA SER A 132 17.20 8.72 7.13
C SER A 132 17.63 9.23 8.52
N ASP A 133 17.93 10.51 8.63
CA ASP A 133 18.33 11.19 9.87
C ASP A 133 17.15 11.90 10.58
N GLN A 134 15.97 11.77 10.05
CA GLN A 134 14.70 12.26 10.60
C GLN A 134 13.88 11.10 11.17
#